data_78dd32d4c78d2aacb9f12d7da12bfcaa
#
_entry.id   78dd32d4c78d2aacb9f12d7da12bfcaa
#
_cell.length_a   1.000
_cell.length_b   1.000
_cell.length_c   1.000
_cell.angle_alpha   90.00
_cell.angle_beta   90.00
_cell.angle_gamma   90.00
#
_symmetry.space_group_name_H-M   'P 1'
#
loop_
_entity.id
_entity.type
_entity.pdbx_description
1 polymer ?
#
loop_
_entity_poly.entity_id
_entity_poly.type
_entity_poly.pdbx_seq_one_letter_code
_entity_poly.pdbx_strand_id
1 'polypeptide(L)'
;MDFEQAKQAFELYLNGYDRKDEKVYLKIVHTYGVVDCSEEIARRMGLGEEDIFLAKIIALLHDIGRFEQLKLYDSFEPGIFDH
;
A
#
# COMPACT_ATOMS: atom_id res chain seq x y z
N MET A 1 3.40 -18.02 -0.75
CA MET A 1 3.33 -16.77 0.06
C MET A 1 1.88 -16.47 0.36
N ASP A 2 1.59 -16.12 1.61
CA ASP A 2 0.26 -15.65 1.98
C ASP A 2 0.28 -14.12 2.19
N PHE A 3 -0.89 -13.54 2.45
CA PHE A 3 -0.96 -12.09 2.61
C PHE A 3 -0.20 -11.61 3.84
N GLU A 4 -0.17 -12.38 4.92
CA GLU A 4 0.58 -12.00 6.12
C GLU A 4 2.06 -11.88 5.85
N GLN A 5 2.62 -12.77 5.03
CA GLN A 5 4.02 -12.69 4.64
C GLN A 5 4.29 -11.44 3.80
N ALA A 6 3.38 -11.12 2.88
CA ALA A 6 3.50 -9.91 2.07
C ALA A 6 3.38 -8.66 2.93
N LYS A 7 2.47 -8.66 3.90
CA LYS A 7 2.31 -7.55 4.83
C LYS A 7 3.56 -7.35 5.68
N GLN A 8 4.18 -8.44 6.14
CA GLN A 8 5.43 -8.37 6.90
C GLN A 8 6.55 -7.75 6.05
N ALA A 9 6.64 -8.13 4.78
CA ALA A 9 7.64 -7.56 3.88
C ALA A 9 7.39 -6.06 3.68
N PHE A 10 6.14 -5.64 3.54
CA PHE A 10 5.78 -4.24 3.43
C PHE A 10 6.14 -3.48 4.71
N GLU A 11 5.88 -4.07 5.87
CA GLU A 11 6.24 -3.45 7.15
C GLU A 11 7.76 -3.25 7.27
N LEU A 12 8.55 -4.23 6.81
CA LEU A 12 10.00 -4.09 6.79
C LEU A 12 10.42 -2.96 5.84
N TYR A 13 9.79 -2.87 4.69
CA TYR A 13 10.04 -1.78 3.75
C TYR A 13 9.77 -0.42 4.40
N LEU A 14 8.69 -0.31 5.18
CA LEU A 14 8.31 0.93 5.85
C LEU A 14 9.31 1.35 6.93
N ASN A 15 10.18 0.46 7.40
CA ASN A 15 11.20 0.83 8.38
C ASN A 15 12.20 1.85 7.83
N GLY A 16 12.25 2.04 6.51
CA GLY A 16 13.06 3.09 5.90
C GLY A 16 12.43 4.49 5.97
N TYR A 17 11.26 4.61 6.59
CA TYR A 17 10.51 5.87 6.67
C TYR A 17 10.18 6.20 8.12
N ASP A 18 9.99 7.48 8.40
CA ASP A 18 9.59 7.92 9.74
C ASP A 18 8.08 7.80 9.88
N ARG A 19 7.63 6.77 10.58
CA ARG A 19 6.20 6.51 10.79
C ARG A 19 5.53 7.55 11.69
N LYS A 20 6.32 8.37 12.38
CA LYS A 20 5.79 9.47 13.20
C LYS A 20 5.47 10.69 12.36
N ASP A 21 6.02 10.76 11.14
CA ASP A 21 5.67 11.82 10.21
C ASP A 21 4.20 11.64 9.81
N GLU A 22 3.42 12.71 9.94
CA GLU A 22 1.99 12.66 9.68
C GLU A 22 1.68 12.23 8.25
N LYS A 23 2.46 12.68 7.28
CA LYS A 23 2.26 12.32 5.88
C LYS A 23 2.50 10.83 5.64
N VAL A 24 3.54 10.28 6.26
CA VAL A 24 3.83 8.85 6.18
C VAL A 24 2.71 8.05 6.84
N TYR A 25 2.32 8.45 8.04
CA TYR A 25 1.25 7.79 8.78
C TYR A 25 -0.06 7.75 7.97
N LEU A 26 -0.47 8.88 7.41
CA LEU A 26 -1.69 8.95 6.63
C LEU A 26 -1.63 8.06 5.40
N LYS A 27 -0.46 7.98 4.76
CA LYS A 27 -0.30 7.12 3.59
C LYS A 27 -0.38 5.65 3.95
N ILE A 28 0.17 5.27 5.10
CA ILE A 28 0.07 3.89 5.58
C ILE A 28 -1.40 3.54 5.84
N VAL A 29 -2.13 4.40 6.53
CA VAL A 29 -3.56 4.20 6.79
C VAL A 29 -4.34 4.08 5.49
N HIS A 30 -4.07 4.96 4.53
CA HIS A 30 -4.71 4.91 3.22
C HIS A 30 -4.44 3.58 2.52
N THR A 31 -3.19 3.13 2.53
CA THR A 31 -2.80 1.89 1.86
C THR A 31 -3.58 0.70 2.42
N TYR A 32 -3.65 0.57 3.75
CA TYR A 32 -4.39 -0.53 4.36
C TYR A 32 -5.89 -0.40 4.11
N GLY A 33 -6.43 0.81 4.07
CA GLY A 33 -7.83 1.04 3.71
C GLY A 33 -8.14 0.56 2.29
N VAL A 34 -7.24 0.82 1.34
CA VAL A 34 -7.41 0.35 -0.04
C VAL A 34 -7.34 -1.18 -0.10
N VAL A 35 -6.44 -1.80 0.69
CA VAL A 35 -6.37 -3.27 0.78
C VAL A 35 -7.71 -3.84 1.24
N ASP A 36 -8.30 -3.28 2.30
CA ASP A 36 -9.57 -3.76 2.82
C ASP A 36 -10.71 -3.59 1.82
N CYS A 37 -10.76 -2.44 1.14
CA CYS A 37 -11.76 -2.20 0.11
C CYS A 37 -11.60 -3.17 -1.06
N SER A 38 -10.37 -3.41 -1.49
CA SER A 38 -10.10 -4.33 -2.60
C SER A 38 -10.53 -5.74 -2.26
N GLU A 39 -10.29 -6.18 -1.03
CA GLU A 39 -10.74 -7.49 -0.57
C GLU A 39 -12.26 -7.59 -0.60
N GLU A 40 -12.95 -6.59 -0.07
CA GLU A 40 -14.41 -6.60 -0.03
C GLU A 40 -15.01 -6.63 -1.43
N ILE A 41 -14.49 -5.80 -2.34
CA ILE A 41 -14.96 -5.78 -3.71
C ILE A 41 -14.75 -7.14 -4.39
N ALA A 42 -13.57 -7.73 -4.21
CA ALA A 42 -13.27 -9.02 -4.80
C ALA A 42 -14.19 -10.11 -4.28
N ARG A 43 -14.50 -10.10 -2.97
CA ARG A 43 -15.42 -11.08 -2.40
C ARG A 43 -16.84 -10.89 -2.91
N ARG A 44 -17.29 -9.66 -3.07
CA ARG A 44 -18.62 -9.36 -3.61
C ARG A 44 -18.76 -9.77 -5.07
N MET A 45 -17.64 -9.74 -5.81
CA MET A 45 -17.61 -10.21 -7.21
C MET A 45 -17.57 -11.72 -7.30
N GLY A 46 -17.44 -12.43 -6.19
CA GLY A 46 -17.39 -13.88 -6.17
C GLY A 46 -16.06 -14.46 -6.64
N LEU A 47 -14.97 -13.70 -6.55
CA LEU A 47 -13.66 -14.18 -6.96
C LEU A 47 -13.14 -15.25 -6.02
N GLY A 48 -12.29 -16.13 -6.54
CA GLY A 48 -11.64 -17.16 -5.75
C GLY A 48 -10.55 -16.57 -4.87
N GLU A 49 -10.06 -17.38 -3.91
CA GLU A 49 -9.08 -16.89 -2.92
C GLU A 49 -7.79 -16.42 -3.57
N GLU A 50 -7.34 -17.03 -4.67
CA GLU A 50 -6.13 -16.58 -5.38
C GLU A 50 -6.31 -15.17 -5.93
N ASP A 51 -7.47 -14.89 -6.51
CA ASP A 51 -7.75 -13.57 -7.10
C ASP A 51 -7.93 -12.53 -6.01
N ILE A 52 -8.55 -12.91 -4.89
CA ILE A 52 -8.67 -12.02 -3.73
C ILE A 52 -7.28 -11.69 -3.20
N PHE A 53 -6.40 -12.68 -3.08
CA PHE A 53 -5.02 -12.46 -2.66
C PHE A 53 -4.29 -11.48 -3.60
N LEU A 54 -4.42 -11.67 -4.91
CA LEU A 54 -3.79 -10.78 -5.89
C LEU A 54 -4.32 -9.36 -5.77
N ALA A 55 -5.63 -9.19 -5.59
CA ALA A 55 -6.22 -7.86 -5.41
C ALA A 55 -5.64 -7.16 -4.20
N LYS A 56 -5.48 -7.89 -3.08
CA LYS A 56 -4.90 -7.33 -1.85
C LYS A 56 -3.43 -6.96 -2.04
N ILE A 57 -2.66 -7.80 -2.73
CA ILE A 57 -1.24 -7.55 -2.99
C ILE A 57 -1.08 -6.31 -3.87
N ILE A 58 -1.86 -6.21 -4.94
CA ILE A 58 -1.80 -5.04 -5.82
C ILE A 58 -2.12 -3.78 -5.02
N ALA A 59 -3.16 -3.83 -4.19
CA ALA A 59 -3.54 -2.69 -3.36
C ALA A 59 -2.43 -2.32 -2.37
N LEU A 60 -1.77 -3.31 -1.78
CA LEU A 60 -0.70 -3.07 -0.81
C LEU A 60 0.50 -2.38 -1.46
N LEU A 61 0.80 -2.72 -2.70
CA LEU A 61 2.02 -2.27 -3.37
C LEU A 61 1.81 -1.09 -4.31
N HIS A 62 0.56 -0.71 -4.59
CA HIS A 62 0.28 0.26 -5.66
C HIS A 62 0.88 1.64 -5.40
N ASP A 63 1.13 2.01 -4.15
CA ASP A 63 1.60 3.34 -3.80
C ASP A 63 3.06 3.38 -3.35
N ILE A 64 3.84 2.34 -3.65
CA ILE A 64 5.25 2.35 -3.25
C ILE A 64 5.98 3.58 -3.82
N GLY A 65 5.66 3.96 -5.06
CA GLY A 65 6.23 5.17 -5.65
C GLY A 65 5.91 6.43 -4.86
N ARG A 66 4.74 6.48 -4.22
CA ARG A 66 4.37 7.62 -3.38
C ARG A 66 5.25 7.73 -2.13
N PHE A 67 5.59 6.59 -1.51
CA PHE A 67 6.51 6.61 -0.38
C PHE A 67 7.89 7.09 -0.81
N GLU A 68 8.39 6.66 -1.96
CA GLU A 68 9.66 7.14 -2.48
C GLU A 68 9.62 8.63 -2.79
N GLN A 69 8.52 9.12 -3.37
CA GLN A 69 8.34 10.53 -3.63
C GLN A 69 8.42 11.35 -2.34
N LEU A 70 7.72 10.88 -1.29
CA LEU A 70 7.72 11.55 -0.01
C LEU A 70 9.12 11.60 0.60
N LYS A 71 9.86 10.48 0.51
CA LYS A 71 11.20 10.38 1.05
C LYS A 71 12.16 11.34 0.36
N LEU A 72 12.07 11.44 -0.97
CA LEU A 72 13.00 12.25 -1.77
C LEU A 72 12.63 13.74 -1.77
N TYR A 73 11.36 14.06 -1.75
CA TYR A 73 10.88 15.42 -1.95
C TYR A 73 10.05 15.97 -0.81
N ASP A 74 9.73 15.13 0.17
CA ASP A 74 8.86 15.47 1.31
C ASP A 74 7.53 16.06 0.85
N SER A 75 6.99 15.50 -0.24
CA SER A 75 5.75 16.02 -0.85
C SER A 75 5.06 14.93 -1.66
N PHE A 76 3.72 15.00 -1.71
CA PHE A 76 2.91 14.18 -2.59
C PHE A 76 2.41 14.98 -3.81
N GLU A 77 3.01 16.12 -4.11
CA GLU A 77 2.57 16.94 -5.22
C GLU A 77 2.73 16.23 -6.57
N PRO A 78 1.67 16.20 -7.39
CA PRO A 78 1.77 15.61 -8.73
C PRO A 78 2.79 16.37 -9.58
N GLY A 79 3.48 15.65 -10.44
CA GLY A 79 4.45 16.24 -11.35
C GLY A 79 5.87 16.30 -10.83
N ILE A 80 6.09 16.13 -9.52
CA ILE A 80 7.44 16.06 -8.96
C ILE A 80 8.01 14.66 -9.18
N PHE A 81 7.19 13.65 -9.04
CA PHE A 81 7.58 12.27 -9.21
C PHE A 81 6.51 11.56 -10.04
N ASP A 82 6.90 11.08 -11.21
CA ASP A 82 5.99 10.39 -12.12
C ASP A 82 6.03 8.89 -11.84
N HIS A 83 4.87 8.35 -11.51
CA HIS A 83 4.78 6.92 -11.15
C HIS A 83 3.61 6.20 -11.81
#